data_f129a1df1aa8e4d8b5fd507e6041d380
#
_entry.id   f129a1df1aa8e4d8b5fd507e6041d380
#
_cell.length_a   1.000
_cell.length_b   1.000
_cell.length_c   1.000
_cell.angle_alpha   90.00
_cell.angle_beta   90.00
_cell.angle_gamma   90.00
#
_symmetry.space_group_name_H-M   'P 1'
#
loop_
_entity.id
_entity.type
_entity.pdbx_description
1 polymer ?
#
loop_
_entity_poly.entity_id
_entity_poly.type
_entity_poly.pdbx_seq_one_letter_code
_entity_poly.pdbx_strand_id
1 'polypeptide(L)'
;CMANGRTMIVNMVSFDNFMVYTAIVMITTIALSVNLNSGRFDFSLGSMAILSSVLGAKISYGILGGGSGSALLMLILTIIFGMLLGLLSGLLYIALRLPPIITSLGVTLIYEGIIFTITEGRYVMKEVQNASMTAFTGNWIYAAIIIAAVLVICIVIFDYTKFGYDYNALKNGQKVAVNTGTKEIFNAVGCYVICGGLMGLVGYLNAARNATINGGQLNFGSISIMFTAFLPMFIGSYISRFTNEKIGFFDCGGMYVHAEFYICGIFK
;
A
#
# COMPACT_ATOMS: atom_id res chain seq x y z
N CYS A 1 -23.58 -10.82 4.93
CA CYS A 1 -23.82 -10.18 6.21
C CYS A 1 -25.18 -9.49 6.21
N MET A 2 -26.06 -9.85 7.12
CA MET A 2 -27.34 -9.18 7.33
C MET A 2 -27.21 -8.27 8.57
N ALA A 3 -27.02 -6.98 8.36
CA ALA A 3 -27.19 -6.00 9.43
C ALA A 3 -28.56 -5.34 9.23
N ASN A 4 -29.40 -5.33 10.24
CA ASN A 4 -30.76 -4.77 10.22
C ASN A 4 -31.68 -5.28 9.09
N GLY A 5 -31.61 -6.57 8.75
CA GLY A 5 -32.47 -7.17 7.72
C GLY A 5 -32.15 -6.74 6.28
N ARG A 6 -31.05 -5.98 6.06
CA ARG A 6 -30.56 -5.63 4.73
C ARG A 6 -29.27 -6.38 4.43
N THR A 7 -29.19 -6.98 3.24
CA THR A 7 -27.95 -7.59 2.74
C THR A 7 -26.98 -6.47 2.37
N MET A 8 -25.75 -6.49 2.87
CA MET A 8 -24.73 -5.48 2.51
C MET A 8 -24.35 -5.50 1.03
N ILE A 9 -24.43 -6.67 0.42
CA ILE A 9 -24.19 -6.84 -1.02
C ILE A 9 -25.57 -6.88 -1.71
N VAL A 10 -26.15 -5.70 -1.92
CA VAL A 10 -27.47 -5.58 -2.55
C VAL A 10 -27.34 -5.54 -4.08
N ASN A 11 -26.23 -4.99 -4.60
CA ASN A 11 -26.01 -4.78 -6.02
C ASN A 11 -24.58 -5.17 -6.42
N MET A 12 -24.38 -5.51 -7.70
CA MET A 12 -23.07 -5.82 -8.28
C MET A 12 -22.04 -4.69 -8.03
N VAL A 13 -22.47 -3.43 -8.11
CA VAL A 13 -21.63 -2.25 -7.83
C VAL A 13 -21.11 -2.24 -6.38
N SER A 14 -21.92 -2.68 -5.43
CA SER A 14 -21.49 -2.79 -4.02
C SER A 14 -20.45 -3.89 -3.84
N PHE A 15 -20.58 -4.99 -4.59
CA PHE A 15 -19.62 -6.07 -4.60
C PHE A 15 -18.30 -5.65 -5.23
N ASP A 16 -18.32 -4.94 -6.37
CA ASP A 16 -17.12 -4.40 -7.02
C ASP A 16 -16.36 -3.45 -6.08
N ASN A 17 -17.07 -2.53 -5.45
CA ASN A 17 -16.48 -1.62 -4.46
C ASN A 17 -15.85 -2.35 -3.26
N PHE A 18 -16.51 -3.39 -2.77
CA PHE A 18 -16.01 -4.22 -1.68
C PHE A 18 -14.70 -4.92 -2.07
N MET A 19 -14.64 -5.52 -3.27
CA MET A 19 -13.43 -6.19 -3.76
C MET A 19 -12.25 -5.25 -3.94
N VAL A 20 -12.49 -4.04 -4.49
CA VAL A 20 -11.44 -3.02 -4.63
C VAL A 20 -10.93 -2.54 -3.26
N TYR A 21 -11.84 -2.32 -2.31
CA TYR A 21 -11.45 -1.94 -0.94
C TYR A 21 -10.63 -3.03 -0.25
N THR A 22 -11.04 -4.29 -0.40
CA THR A 22 -10.29 -5.45 0.08
C THR A 22 -8.89 -5.48 -0.51
N ALA A 23 -8.75 -5.23 -1.82
CA ALA A 23 -7.44 -5.15 -2.47
C ALA A 23 -6.55 -4.05 -1.87
N ILE A 24 -7.11 -2.85 -1.65
CA ILE A 24 -6.40 -1.72 -1.02
C ILE A 24 -5.85 -2.13 0.34
N VAL A 25 -6.70 -2.70 1.21
CA VAL A 25 -6.28 -3.05 2.57
C VAL A 25 -5.31 -4.22 2.59
N MET A 26 -5.49 -5.24 1.74
CA MET A 26 -4.55 -6.35 1.62
C MET A 26 -3.16 -5.88 1.22
N ILE A 27 -3.05 -5.05 0.18
CA ILE A 27 -1.77 -4.54 -0.31
C ILE A 27 -1.12 -3.64 0.74
N THR A 28 -1.89 -2.79 1.42
CA THR A 28 -1.39 -1.95 2.52
C THR A 28 -0.89 -2.80 3.69
N THR A 29 -1.60 -3.88 4.02
CA THR A 29 -1.19 -4.83 5.07
C THR A 29 0.13 -5.51 4.73
N ILE A 30 0.32 -5.92 3.48
CA ILE A 30 1.59 -6.50 3.02
C ILE A 30 2.71 -5.48 3.14
N ALA A 31 2.53 -4.24 2.65
CA ALA A 31 3.53 -3.19 2.74
C ALA A 31 3.92 -2.88 4.20
N LEU A 32 2.93 -2.76 5.08
CA LEU A 32 3.14 -2.52 6.51
C LEU A 32 3.87 -3.69 7.18
N SER A 33 3.49 -4.93 6.86
CA SER A 33 4.11 -6.15 7.38
C SER A 33 5.58 -6.26 6.98
N VAL A 34 5.93 -5.94 5.74
CA VAL A 34 7.33 -5.94 5.26
C VAL A 34 8.18 -4.97 6.06
N ASN A 35 7.72 -3.75 6.28
CA ASN A 35 8.46 -2.76 7.05
C ASN A 35 8.55 -3.12 8.54
N LEU A 36 7.45 -3.55 9.15
CA LEU A 36 7.44 -3.89 10.57
C LEU A 36 8.30 -5.09 10.89
N ASN A 37 8.23 -6.16 10.09
CA ASN A 37 9.04 -7.36 10.29
C ASN A 37 10.54 -7.11 10.06
N SER A 38 10.90 -6.08 9.29
CA SER A 38 12.30 -5.63 9.15
C SER A 38 12.77 -4.76 10.34
N GLY A 39 11.92 -4.57 11.36
CA GLY A 39 12.21 -3.73 12.52
C GLY A 39 12.13 -2.22 12.25
N ARG A 40 11.56 -1.82 11.12
CA ARG A 40 11.49 -0.41 10.67
C ARG A 40 10.05 0.01 10.50
N PHE A 41 9.50 0.60 11.53
CA PHE A 41 8.14 1.15 11.48
C PHE A 41 8.13 2.44 10.65
N ASP A 42 7.29 2.49 9.61
CA ASP A 42 7.26 3.60 8.66
C ASP A 42 5.85 4.21 8.55
N PHE A 43 5.71 5.42 9.07
CA PHE A 43 4.48 6.21 8.97
C PHE A 43 4.28 6.88 7.60
N SER A 44 5.33 6.95 6.77
CA SER A 44 5.27 7.65 5.48
C SER A 44 4.51 6.89 4.39
N LEU A 45 4.12 5.65 4.64
CA LEU A 45 3.40 4.80 3.68
C LEU A 45 2.13 5.48 3.14
N GLY A 46 1.32 6.09 4.02
CA GLY A 46 0.10 6.79 3.61
C GLY A 46 0.37 7.99 2.71
N SER A 47 1.35 8.82 3.05
CA SER A 47 1.74 9.98 2.24
C SER A 47 2.39 9.58 0.92
N MET A 48 3.16 8.46 0.88
CA MET A 48 3.67 7.89 -0.37
C MET A 48 2.54 7.50 -1.33
N ALA A 49 1.47 6.86 -0.81
CA ALA A 49 0.33 6.48 -1.64
C ALA A 49 -0.36 7.70 -2.26
N ILE A 50 -0.58 8.75 -1.49
CA ILE A 50 -1.24 9.97 -1.99
C ILE A 50 -0.32 10.71 -2.97
N LEU A 51 0.95 10.94 -2.61
CA LEU A 51 1.87 11.69 -3.45
C LEU A 51 2.12 10.99 -4.79
N SER A 52 2.35 9.68 -4.78
CA SER A 52 2.53 8.90 -6.01
C SER A 52 1.29 8.96 -6.91
N SER A 53 0.09 8.90 -6.32
CA SER A 53 -1.16 8.99 -7.08
C SER A 53 -1.39 10.39 -7.68
N VAL A 54 -1.06 11.46 -6.95
CA VAL A 54 -1.13 12.85 -7.46
C VAL A 54 -0.17 13.05 -8.65
N LEU A 55 1.09 12.61 -8.49
CA LEU A 55 2.08 12.73 -9.57
C LEU A 55 1.69 11.88 -10.78
N GLY A 56 1.29 10.63 -10.56
CA GLY A 56 0.84 9.72 -11.61
C GLY A 56 -0.38 10.24 -12.36
N ALA A 57 -1.38 10.77 -11.66
CA ALA A 57 -2.59 11.32 -12.28
C ALA A 57 -2.27 12.56 -13.12
N LYS A 58 -1.54 13.54 -12.57
CA LYS A 58 -1.21 14.78 -13.29
C LYS A 58 -0.36 14.53 -14.52
N ILE A 59 0.65 13.67 -14.43
CA ILE A 59 1.52 13.36 -15.57
C ILE A 59 0.80 12.54 -16.62
N SER A 60 0.05 11.51 -16.21
CA SER A 60 -0.74 10.70 -17.15
C SER A 60 -1.77 11.55 -17.90
N TYR A 61 -2.46 12.44 -17.21
CA TYR A 61 -3.41 13.35 -17.84
C TYR A 61 -2.72 14.36 -18.75
N GLY A 62 -1.56 14.88 -18.36
CA GLY A 62 -0.77 15.81 -19.19
C GLY A 62 -0.29 15.19 -20.52
N ILE A 63 0.00 13.88 -20.54
CA ILE A 63 0.48 13.17 -21.74
C ILE A 63 -0.69 12.72 -22.63
N LEU A 64 -1.72 12.11 -22.07
CA LEU A 64 -2.80 11.45 -22.83
C LEU A 64 -4.15 12.19 -22.79
N GLY A 65 -4.28 13.26 -22.03
CA GLY A 65 -5.50 14.07 -21.95
C GLY A 65 -6.75 13.31 -21.54
N GLY A 66 -6.61 12.16 -20.87
CA GLY A 66 -7.73 11.28 -20.51
C GLY A 66 -8.18 10.34 -21.63
N GLY A 67 -7.36 10.13 -22.67
CA GLY A 67 -7.63 9.19 -23.77
C GLY A 67 -7.51 7.71 -23.35
N SER A 68 -7.76 6.82 -24.30
CA SER A 68 -7.62 5.37 -24.11
C SER A 68 -6.18 5.03 -23.70
N GLY A 69 -6.02 4.30 -22.59
CA GLY A 69 -4.70 3.94 -22.02
C GLY A 69 -4.20 4.84 -20.90
N SER A 70 -4.87 5.96 -20.59
CA SER A 70 -4.47 6.85 -19.50
C SER A 70 -4.50 6.16 -18.13
N ALA A 71 -5.44 5.23 -17.91
CA ALA A 71 -5.51 4.44 -16.69
C ALA A 71 -4.28 3.52 -16.51
N LEU A 72 -3.87 2.85 -17.60
CA LEU A 72 -2.68 2.00 -17.56
C LEU A 72 -1.41 2.83 -17.33
N LEU A 73 -1.29 3.96 -18.02
CA LEU A 73 -0.16 4.87 -17.84
C LEU A 73 -0.13 5.42 -16.39
N MET A 74 -1.27 5.83 -15.85
CA MET A 74 -1.37 6.27 -14.47
C MET A 74 -0.95 5.18 -13.50
N LEU A 75 -1.42 3.93 -13.69
CA LEU A 75 -1.05 2.80 -12.85
C LEU A 75 0.47 2.56 -12.86
N ILE A 76 1.10 2.55 -14.03
CA ILE A 76 2.55 2.36 -14.14
C ILE A 76 3.30 3.51 -13.48
N LEU A 77 2.90 4.74 -13.74
CA LEU A 77 3.54 5.93 -13.18
C LEU A 77 3.41 5.98 -11.65
N THR A 78 2.24 5.64 -11.09
CA THR A 78 2.06 5.63 -9.64
C THR A 78 2.94 4.60 -8.96
N ILE A 79 3.14 3.42 -9.54
CA ILE A 79 4.06 2.41 -9.02
C ILE A 79 5.51 2.92 -9.09
N ILE A 80 5.93 3.49 -10.22
CA ILE A 80 7.29 4.03 -10.38
C ILE A 80 7.54 5.16 -9.39
N PHE A 81 6.64 6.13 -9.29
CA PHE A 81 6.77 7.22 -8.30
C PHE A 81 6.73 6.70 -6.87
N GLY A 82 5.89 5.70 -6.57
CA GLY A 82 5.89 5.03 -5.28
C GLY A 82 7.24 4.43 -4.94
N MET A 83 7.88 3.70 -5.87
CA MET A 83 9.23 3.14 -5.69
C MET A 83 10.27 4.24 -5.48
N LEU A 84 10.22 5.33 -6.23
CA LEU A 84 11.16 6.47 -6.10
C LEU A 84 10.99 7.17 -4.74
N LEU A 85 9.77 7.38 -4.28
CA LEU A 85 9.49 7.96 -2.96
C LEU A 85 9.94 7.01 -1.84
N GLY A 86 9.72 5.70 -2.00
CA GLY A 86 10.25 4.68 -1.09
C GLY A 86 11.78 4.68 -1.05
N LEU A 87 12.43 4.77 -2.20
CA LEU A 87 13.89 4.91 -2.28
C LEU A 87 14.38 6.17 -1.54
N LEU A 88 13.72 7.31 -1.75
CA LEU A 88 14.06 8.57 -1.08
C LEU A 88 13.91 8.45 0.45
N SER A 89 12.82 7.86 0.92
CA SER A 89 12.59 7.62 2.36
C SER A 89 13.65 6.68 2.95
N GLY A 90 14.00 5.61 2.25
CA GLY A 90 15.05 4.67 2.67
C GLY A 90 16.43 5.32 2.72
N LEU A 91 16.77 6.17 1.76
CA LEU A 91 18.03 6.93 1.77
C LEU A 91 18.07 7.94 2.91
N LEU A 92 16.98 8.66 3.16
CA LEU A 92 16.87 9.59 4.30
C LEU A 92 17.02 8.87 5.63
N TYR A 93 16.41 7.69 5.79
CA TYR A 93 16.55 6.87 6.98
C TYR A 93 18.02 6.51 7.27
N ILE A 94 18.76 6.10 6.23
CA ILE A 94 20.18 5.74 6.38
C ILE A 94 21.04 6.98 6.65
N ALA A 95 20.77 8.09 5.97
CA ALA A 95 21.55 9.32 6.09
C ALA A 95 21.42 9.97 7.47
N LEU A 96 20.19 10.00 8.01
CA LEU A 96 19.90 10.66 9.28
C LEU A 96 20.31 9.83 10.51
N ARG A 97 20.39 8.50 10.37
CA ARG A 97 20.70 7.57 11.50
C ARG A 97 19.82 7.77 12.73
N LEU A 98 18.61 8.23 12.54
CA LEU A 98 17.61 8.42 13.60
C LEU A 98 16.72 7.17 13.72
N PRO A 99 15.99 7.01 14.84
CA PRO A 99 14.99 5.97 14.95
C PRO A 99 13.99 6.02 13.78
N PRO A 100 13.58 4.86 13.21
CA PRO A 100 12.74 4.81 12.02
C PRO A 100 11.44 5.62 12.15
N ILE A 101 10.83 5.57 13.33
CA ILE A 101 9.59 6.30 13.64
C ILE A 101 9.77 7.81 13.46
N ILE A 102 10.84 8.39 13.98
CA ILE A 102 11.09 9.84 13.91
C ILE A 102 11.36 10.25 12.46
N THR A 103 12.19 9.48 11.76
CA THR A 103 12.48 9.74 10.34
C THR A 103 11.23 9.68 9.49
N SER A 104 10.39 8.65 9.68
CA SER A 104 9.17 8.47 8.88
C SER A 104 8.12 9.55 9.14
N LEU A 105 7.99 10.02 10.38
CA LEU A 105 7.11 11.17 10.70
C LEU A 105 7.58 12.45 9.98
N GLY A 106 8.89 12.72 9.97
CA GLY A 106 9.44 13.86 9.24
C GLY A 106 9.20 13.75 7.73
N VAL A 107 9.44 12.57 7.16
CA VAL A 107 9.17 12.30 5.74
C VAL A 107 7.68 12.44 5.40
N THR A 108 6.79 11.98 6.27
CA THR A 108 5.33 12.14 6.11
C THR A 108 4.96 13.61 5.94
N LEU A 109 5.44 14.47 6.83
CA LEU A 109 5.15 15.92 6.76
C LEU A 109 5.72 16.56 5.49
N ILE A 110 6.93 16.15 5.06
CA ILE A 110 7.51 16.64 3.81
C ILE A 110 6.62 16.23 2.62
N TYR A 111 6.21 14.97 2.55
CA TYR A 111 5.37 14.49 1.46
C TYR A 111 3.98 15.13 1.47
N GLU A 112 3.36 15.31 2.63
CA GLU A 112 2.10 16.04 2.76
C GLU A 112 2.24 17.50 2.32
N GLY A 113 3.34 18.18 2.69
CA GLY A 113 3.63 19.55 2.24
C GLY A 113 3.80 19.63 0.71
N ILE A 114 4.48 18.65 0.10
CA ILE A 114 4.61 18.57 -1.36
C ILE A 114 3.25 18.34 -2.03
N ILE A 115 2.43 17.41 -1.48
CA ILE A 115 1.07 17.16 -1.97
C ILE A 115 0.27 18.46 -1.95
N PHE A 116 0.25 19.14 -0.80
CA PHE A 116 -0.48 20.40 -0.63
C PHE A 116 -0.02 21.46 -1.63
N THR A 117 1.28 21.62 -1.83
CA THR A 117 1.85 22.59 -2.76
C THR A 117 1.45 22.27 -4.21
N ILE A 118 1.52 21.02 -4.64
CA ILE A 118 1.18 20.61 -6.01
C ILE A 118 -0.31 20.73 -6.29
N THR A 119 -1.16 20.50 -5.28
CA THR A 119 -2.62 20.48 -5.41
C THR A 119 -3.28 21.80 -4.97
N GLU A 120 -2.51 22.73 -4.41
CA GLU A 120 -3.03 23.96 -3.75
C GLU A 120 -4.06 23.63 -2.64
N GLY A 121 -3.89 22.49 -1.98
CA GLY A 121 -4.83 21.99 -0.97
C GLY A 121 -6.20 21.55 -1.52
N ARG A 122 -6.34 21.42 -2.82
CA ARG A 122 -7.60 21.04 -3.48
C ARG A 122 -7.65 19.55 -3.78
N TYR A 123 -8.86 19.08 -4.07
CA TYR A 123 -9.05 17.74 -4.62
C TYR A 123 -8.59 17.69 -6.07
N VAL A 124 -7.82 16.66 -6.41
CA VAL A 124 -7.47 16.33 -7.80
C VAL A 124 -8.63 15.53 -8.37
N MET A 125 -9.44 16.17 -9.20
CA MET A 125 -10.67 15.59 -9.76
C MET A 125 -10.61 15.46 -11.27
N LYS A 126 -10.19 16.51 -11.98
CA LYS A 126 -10.22 16.54 -13.46
C LYS A 126 -9.44 15.40 -14.09
N GLU A 127 -8.31 15.08 -13.50
CA GLU A 127 -7.39 14.05 -13.98
C GLU A 127 -7.90 12.63 -13.72
N VAL A 128 -8.69 12.46 -12.66
CA VAL A 128 -9.12 11.13 -12.18
C VAL A 128 -10.56 10.80 -12.57
N GLN A 129 -11.43 11.80 -12.79
CA GLN A 129 -12.85 11.60 -13.13
C GLN A 129 -13.10 11.13 -14.56
N ASN A 130 -12.09 11.11 -15.43
CA ASN A 130 -12.24 10.56 -16.77
C ASN A 130 -12.59 9.06 -16.70
N ALA A 131 -13.62 8.67 -17.44
CA ALA A 131 -14.12 7.29 -17.48
C ALA A 131 -13.05 6.25 -17.82
N SER A 132 -12.02 6.64 -18.58
CA SER A 132 -10.87 5.80 -18.88
C SER A 132 -9.96 5.54 -17.67
N MET A 133 -9.91 6.46 -16.70
CA MET A 133 -9.08 6.31 -15.48
C MET A 133 -9.68 5.32 -14.47
N THR A 134 -11.02 5.20 -14.46
CA THR A 134 -11.75 4.29 -13.56
C THR A 134 -11.98 2.90 -14.15
N ALA A 135 -11.49 2.64 -15.35
CA ALA A 135 -11.76 1.39 -16.09
C ALA A 135 -11.37 0.12 -15.30
N PHE A 136 -10.28 0.17 -14.53
CA PHE A 136 -9.81 -1.00 -13.74
C PHE A 136 -10.51 -1.18 -12.38
N THR A 137 -11.38 -0.27 -11.98
CA THR A 137 -12.11 -0.39 -10.71
C THR A 137 -13.61 -0.67 -10.91
N GLY A 138 -14.08 -0.61 -12.14
CA GLY A 138 -15.49 -0.89 -12.48
C GLY A 138 -15.87 -2.37 -12.52
N ASN A 139 -14.93 -3.29 -12.27
CA ASN A 139 -15.20 -4.73 -12.27
C ASN A 139 -14.30 -5.44 -11.25
N TRP A 140 -14.90 -6.26 -10.38
CA TRP A 140 -14.20 -7.02 -9.34
C TRP A 140 -13.08 -7.93 -9.87
N ILE A 141 -13.19 -8.38 -11.12
CA ILE A 141 -12.20 -9.24 -11.77
C ILE A 141 -10.83 -8.56 -11.83
N TYR A 142 -10.77 -7.26 -12.15
CA TYR A 142 -9.51 -6.54 -12.19
C TYR A 142 -8.87 -6.42 -10.80
N ALA A 143 -9.68 -6.18 -9.76
CA ALA A 143 -9.20 -6.18 -8.37
C ALA A 143 -8.61 -7.54 -7.98
N ALA A 144 -9.29 -8.64 -8.32
CA ALA A 144 -8.82 -9.99 -8.08
C ALA A 144 -7.49 -10.29 -8.82
N ILE A 145 -7.36 -9.87 -10.07
CA ILE A 145 -6.12 -10.03 -10.86
C ILE A 145 -4.98 -9.24 -10.23
N ILE A 146 -5.23 -8.00 -9.79
CA ILE A 146 -4.22 -7.16 -9.13
C ILE A 146 -3.75 -7.80 -7.82
N ILE A 147 -4.67 -8.30 -6.99
CA ILE A 147 -4.33 -9.02 -5.76
C ILE A 147 -3.47 -10.23 -6.09
N ALA A 148 -3.90 -11.08 -7.03
CA ALA A 148 -3.17 -12.27 -7.41
C ALA A 148 -1.76 -11.94 -7.94
N ALA A 149 -1.64 -10.91 -8.78
CA ALA A 149 -0.35 -10.45 -9.29
C ALA A 149 0.58 -9.95 -8.17
N VAL A 150 0.07 -9.14 -7.23
CA VAL A 150 0.84 -8.65 -6.08
C VAL A 150 1.31 -9.81 -5.21
N LEU A 151 0.43 -10.77 -4.90
CA LEU A 151 0.80 -11.95 -4.11
C LEU A 151 1.89 -12.77 -4.79
N VAL A 152 1.76 -13.06 -6.09
CA VAL A 152 2.78 -13.80 -6.85
C VAL A 152 4.12 -13.06 -6.85
N ILE A 153 4.10 -11.74 -7.10
CA ILE A 153 5.32 -10.91 -7.09
C ILE A 153 5.96 -10.93 -5.69
N CYS A 154 5.19 -10.78 -4.63
CA CYS A 154 5.70 -10.83 -3.26
C CYS A 154 6.29 -12.20 -2.92
N ILE A 155 5.62 -13.30 -3.26
CA ILE A 155 6.15 -14.66 -3.07
C ILE A 155 7.47 -14.83 -3.81
N VAL A 156 7.53 -14.42 -5.09
CA VAL A 156 8.76 -14.53 -5.87
C VAL A 156 9.89 -13.73 -5.24
N ILE A 157 9.63 -12.49 -4.82
CA ILE A 157 10.66 -11.62 -4.21
C ILE A 157 11.12 -12.17 -2.86
N PHE A 158 10.23 -12.59 -1.97
CA PHE A 158 10.58 -12.94 -0.59
C PHE A 158 10.96 -14.43 -0.41
N ASP A 159 10.45 -15.35 -1.24
CA ASP A 159 10.74 -16.79 -1.11
C ASP A 159 11.79 -17.27 -2.08
N TYR A 160 11.93 -16.67 -3.26
CA TYR A 160 12.79 -17.21 -4.33
C TYR A 160 13.99 -16.32 -4.68
N THR A 161 14.14 -15.12 -4.09
CA THR A 161 15.30 -14.27 -4.38
C THR A 161 16.27 -14.21 -3.20
N LYS A 162 17.54 -13.85 -3.50
CA LYS A 162 18.55 -13.59 -2.47
C LYS A 162 18.12 -12.48 -1.51
N PHE A 163 17.39 -11.48 -2.01
CA PHE A 163 16.84 -10.42 -1.19
C PHE A 163 15.92 -10.94 -0.08
N GLY A 164 15.03 -11.89 -0.41
CA GLY A 164 14.13 -12.51 0.55
C GLY A 164 14.85 -13.39 1.57
N TYR A 165 15.88 -14.12 1.16
CA TYR A 165 16.71 -14.88 2.11
C TYR A 165 17.43 -13.96 3.09
N ASP A 166 18.02 -12.86 2.60
CA ASP A 166 18.68 -11.86 3.45
C ASP A 166 17.68 -11.18 4.39
N TYR A 167 16.46 -10.88 3.91
CA TYR A 167 15.36 -10.32 4.70
C TYR A 167 14.95 -11.25 5.85
N ASN A 168 14.73 -12.52 5.55
CA ASN A 168 14.36 -13.52 6.56
C ASN A 168 15.49 -13.75 7.59
N ALA A 169 16.74 -13.73 7.16
CA ALA A 169 17.89 -13.81 8.05
C ALA A 169 17.94 -12.62 9.02
N LEU A 170 17.75 -11.40 8.52
CA LEU A 170 17.72 -10.18 9.32
C LEU A 170 16.53 -10.15 10.30
N LYS A 171 15.36 -10.62 9.88
CA LYS A 171 14.15 -10.72 10.73
C LYS A 171 14.39 -11.65 11.94
N ASN A 172 15.07 -12.78 11.72
CA ASN A 172 15.28 -13.79 12.77
C ASN A 172 16.47 -13.48 13.69
N GLY A 173 17.37 -12.57 13.32
CA GLY A 173 18.50 -12.19 14.16
C GLY A 173 19.46 -11.25 13.46
N GLN A 174 19.21 -9.95 13.54
CA GLN A 174 19.98 -8.91 12.86
C GLN A 174 21.50 -9.01 13.10
N LYS A 175 21.93 -9.17 14.38
CA LYS A 175 23.36 -9.26 14.73
C LYS A 175 24.04 -10.48 14.09
N VAL A 176 23.36 -11.62 14.09
CA VAL A 176 23.88 -12.86 13.51
C VAL A 176 23.95 -12.75 11.99
N ALA A 177 22.89 -12.25 11.35
CA ALA A 177 22.82 -12.08 9.92
C ALA A 177 23.89 -11.12 9.37
N VAL A 178 24.14 -10.01 10.06
CA VAL A 178 25.21 -9.06 9.69
C VAL A 178 26.59 -9.72 9.82
N ASN A 179 26.83 -10.50 10.89
CA ASN A 179 28.11 -11.20 11.07
C ASN A 179 28.35 -12.31 10.03
N THR A 180 27.28 -12.84 9.43
CA THR A 180 27.39 -13.82 8.32
C THR A 180 27.48 -13.18 6.93
N GLY A 181 27.59 -11.82 6.87
CA GLY A 181 27.83 -11.09 5.63
C GLY A 181 26.59 -10.55 4.92
N THR A 182 25.43 -10.59 5.55
CA THR A 182 24.20 -9.99 4.99
C THR A 182 24.31 -8.47 4.96
N LYS A 183 24.02 -7.86 3.81
CA LYS A 183 24.07 -6.40 3.62
C LYS A 183 22.80 -5.75 4.14
N GLU A 184 22.79 -5.36 5.41
CA GLU A 184 21.63 -4.76 6.08
C GLU A 184 21.12 -3.51 5.37
N ILE A 185 22.02 -2.58 5.01
CA ILE A 185 21.66 -1.30 4.37
C ILE A 185 20.96 -1.53 3.03
N PHE A 186 21.49 -2.43 2.21
CA PHE A 186 20.88 -2.75 0.91
C PHE A 186 19.49 -3.36 1.08
N ASN A 187 19.33 -4.28 2.04
CA ASN A 187 18.05 -4.89 2.34
C ASN A 187 17.05 -3.86 2.90
N ALA A 188 17.51 -2.94 3.75
CA ALA A 188 16.69 -1.84 4.25
C ALA A 188 16.09 -1.00 3.12
N VAL A 189 16.95 -0.49 2.24
CA VAL A 189 16.49 0.33 1.10
C VAL A 189 15.56 -0.46 0.20
N GLY A 190 15.86 -1.73 -0.06
CA GLY A 190 15.01 -2.61 -0.85
C GLY A 190 13.59 -2.77 -0.25
N CYS A 191 13.47 -2.92 1.07
CA CYS A 191 12.17 -2.95 1.74
C CYS A 191 11.39 -1.64 1.52
N TYR A 192 12.03 -0.48 1.68
CA TYR A 192 11.37 0.81 1.43
C TYR A 192 10.93 0.97 -0.02
N VAL A 193 11.72 0.54 -0.99
CA VAL A 193 11.37 0.60 -2.42
C VAL A 193 10.18 -0.31 -2.74
N ILE A 194 10.18 -1.54 -2.24
CA ILE A 194 9.08 -2.49 -2.45
C ILE A 194 7.80 -1.94 -1.82
N CYS A 195 7.88 -1.49 -0.56
CA CYS A 195 6.72 -0.89 0.13
C CYS A 195 6.21 0.35 -0.58
N GLY A 196 7.11 1.22 -1.06
CA GLY A 196 6.74 2.39 -1.86
C GLY A 196 6.01 2.02 -3.14
N GLY A 197 6.46 0.99 -3.86
CA GLY A 197 5.76 0.48 -5.05
C GLY A 197 4.37 -0.08 -4.76
N LEU A 198 4.24 -0.85 -3.67
CA LEU A 198 2.94 -1.34 -3.20
C LEU A 198 2.01 -0.20 -2.81
N MET A 199 2.51 0.82 -2.10
CA MET A 199 1.72 2.00 -1.73
C MET A 199 1.37 2.87 -2.94
N GLY A 200 2.22 2.91 -3.99
CA GLY A 200 1.86 3.51 -5.27
C GLY A 200 0.64 2.83 -5.89
N LEU A 201 0.60 1.50 -5.89
CA LEU A 201 -0.55 0.74 -6.37
C LEU A 201 -1.81 0.99 -5.53
N VAL A 202 -1.68 1.05 -4.19
CA VAL A 202 -2.77 1.45 -3.27
C VAL A 202 -3.29 2.84 -3.60
N GLY A 203 -2.39 3.80 -3.84
CA GLY A 203 -2.73 5.15 -4.24
C GLY A 203 -3.55 5.20 -5.53
N TYR A 204 -3.14 4.42 -6.55
CA TYR A 204 -3.91 4.27 -7.79
C TYR A 204 -5.31 3.71 -7.56
N LEU A 205 -5.42 2.59 -6.84
CA LEU A 205 -6.72 1.95 -6.58
C LEU A 205 -7.66 2.85 -5.79
N ASN A 206 -7.12 3.59 -4.80
CA ASN A 206 -7.91 4.52 -4.00
C ASN A 206 -8.38 5.72 -4.82
N ALA A 207 -7.51 6.29 -5.66
CA ALA A 207 -7.84 7.37 -6.58
C ALA A 207 -8.89 6.94 -7.61
N ALA A 208 -8.72 5.79 -8.23
CA ALA A 208 -9.64 5.27 -9.24
C ALA A 208 -11.01 4.90 -8.64
N ARG A 209 -11.04 4.33 -7.42
CA ARG A 209 -12.28 4.00 -6.73
C ARG A 209 -13.10 5.23 -6.34
N ASN A 210 -12.43 6.24 -5.76
CA ASN A 210 -13.09 7.44 -5.27
C ASN A 210 -13.30 8.49 -6.36
N ALA A 211 -12.69 8.31 -7.54
CA ALA A 211 -12.62 9.30 -8.63
C ALA A 211 -12.08 10.68 -8.16
N THR A 212 -11.34 10.69 -7.05
CA THR A 212 -10.76 11.89 -6.44
C THR A 212 -9.51 11.54 -5.64
N ILE A 213 -8.57 12.49 -5.56
CA ILE A 213 -7.42 12.43 -4.65
C ILE A 213 -7.49 13.64 -3.74
N ASN A 214 -7.47 13.44 -2.42
CA ASN A 214 -7.48 14.51 -1.45
C ASN A 214 -6.09 15.13 -1.29
N GLY A 215 -5.89 16.31 -1.83
CA GLY A 215 -4.64 17.07 -1.70
C GLY A 215 -4.52 17.93 -0.45
N GLY A 216 -5.61 18.09 0.31
CA GLY A 216 -5.65 18.94 1.50
C GLY A 216 -5.27 18.26 2.81
N GLN A 217 -4.75 17.03 2.76
CA GLN A 217 -4.34 16.32 3.97
C GLN A 217 -3.02 16.87 4.49
N LEU A 218 -3.06 17.44 5.67
CA LEU A 218 -1.93 17.94 6.45
C LEU A 218 -2.01 17.38 7.87
N ASN A 219 -0.96 17.63 8.66
CA ASN A 219 -0.90 17.23 10.06
C ASN A 219 -1.11 15.74 10.28
N PHE A 220 -0.41 14.92 9.50
CA PHE A 220 -0.49 13.46 9.53
C PHE A 220 -1.84 12.87 9.08
N GLY A 221 -2.62 13.61 8.31
CA GLY A 221 -3.90 13.14 7.78
C GLY A 221 -3.76 11.90 6.89
N SER A 222 -2.63 11.77 6.19
CA SER A 222 -2.32 10.63 5.32
C SER A 222 -2.09 9.32 6.08
N ILE A 223 -1.71 9.37 7.35
CA ILE A 223 -1.45 8.18 8.18
C ILE A 223 -2.71 7.32 8.35
N SER A 224 -3.90 7.90 8.24
CA SER A 224 -5.17 7.18 8.32
C SER A 224 -5.26 6.00 7.33
N ILE A 225 -4.67 6.11 6.14
CA ILE A 225 -4.63 5.04 5.14
C ILE A 225 -3.88 3.81 5.69
N MET A 226 -2.77 4.04 6.37
CA MET A 226 -1.97 2.98 6.96
C MET A 226 -2.69 2.31 8.15
N PHE A 227 -3.39 3.11 8.97
CA PHE A 227 -4.08 2.57 10.16
C PHE A 227 -5.16 1.56 9.81
N THR A 228 -5.77 1.61 8.63
CA THR A 228 -6.75 0.61 8.18
C THR A 228 -6.16 -0.81 8.10
N ALA A 229 -4.84 -0.92 7.90
CA ALA A 229 -4.14 -2.19 7.77
C ALA A 229 -3.58 -2.75 9.10
N PHE A 230 -3.64 -1.99 10.20
CA PHE A 230 -3.06 -2.44 11.48
C PHE A 230 -3.76 -3.67 12.03
N LEU A 231 -5.09 -3.64 12.08
CA LEU A 231 -5.86 -4.74 12.66
C LEU A 231 -5.63 -6.05 11.89
N PRO A 232 -5.78 -6.11 10.56
CA PRO A 232 -5.48 -7.32 9.79
C PRO A 232 -4.03 -7.79 9.96
N MET A 233 -3.08 -6.85 10.00
CA MET A 233 -1.67 -7.19 10.20
C MET A 233 -1.40 -7.85 11.56
N PHE A 234 -1.95 -7.33 12.66
CA PHE A 234 -1.76 -7.91 13.98
C PHE A 234 -2.42 -9.28 14.10
N ILE A 235 -3.63 -9.44 13.56
CA ILE A 235 -4.33 -10.73 13.54
C ILE A 235 -3.52 -11.75 12.73
N GLY A 236 -3.06 -11.37 11.52
CA GLY A 236 -2.22 -12.23 10.69
C GLY A 236 -0.91 -12.62 11.37
N SER A 237 -0.23 -11.67 12.04
CA SER A 237 1.00 -11.94 12.79
C SER A 237 0.76 -12.86 14.01
N TYR A 238 -0.40 -12.78 14.64
CA TYR A 238 -0.75 -13.67 15.75
C TYR A 238 -0.97 -15.11 15.25
N ILE A 239 -1.68 -15.27 14.15
CA ILE A 239 -1.99 -16.58 13.58
C ILE A 239 -0.75 -17.25 12.98
N SER A 240 0.16 -16.48 12.38
CA SER A 240 1.41 -17.01 11.82
C SER A 240 2.28 -17.72 12.86
N ARG A 241 2.04 -17.47 14.16
CA ARG A 241 2.71 -18.22 15.24
C ARG A 241 2.21 -19.66 15.39
N PHE A 242 1.02 -19.96 14.89
CA PHE A 242 0.40 -21.29 14.98
C PHE A 242 0.48 -22.05 13.66
N THR A 243 0.77 -21.38 12.56
CA THR A 243 0.90 -21.95 11.22
C THR A 243 2.33 -21.78 10.71
N ASN A 244 2.73 -22.64 9.76
CA ASN A 244 4.05 -22.57 9.13
C ASN A 244 4.24 -21.17 8.50
N GLU A 245 5.38 -20.51 8.71
CA GLU A 245 5.64 -19.10 8.35
C GLU A 245 5.32 -18.72 6.89
N LYS A 246 5.34 -19.70 5.96
CA LYS A 246 4.98 -19.48 4.55
C LYS A 246 3.50 -19.13 4.32
N ILE A 247 2.63 -19.52 5.23
CA ILE A 247 1.18 -19.30 5.13
C ILE A 247 0.80 -17.93 5.70
N GLY A 248 1.58 -17.38 6.62
CA GLY A 248 1.30 -16.11 7.30
C GLY A 248 1.09 -14.90 6.37
N PHE A 249 1.73 -14.88 5.21
CA PHE A 249 1.53 -13.84 4.20
C PHE A 249 0.15 -13.94 3.51
N PHE A 250 -0.33 -15.16 3.28
CA PHE A 250 -1.66 -15.41 2.71
C PHE A 250 -2.78 -15.19 3.71
N ASP A 251 -2.54 -15.53 5.00
CA ASP A 251 -3.52 -15.39 6.07
C ASP A 251 -3.83 -13.93 6.40
N CYS A 252 -2.85 -13.01 6.29
CA CYS A 252 -3.10 -11.58 6.47
C CYS A 252 -4.16 -11.03 5.49
N GLY A 253 -4.14 -11.48 4.25
CA GLY A 253 -5.09 -11.05 3.24
C GLY A 253 -6.46 -11.76 3.36
N GLY A 254 -6.47 -13.06 3.55
CA GLY A 254 -7.68 -13.86 3.69
C GLY A 254 -8.46 -13.51 4.96
N MET A 255 -7.77 -13.17 6.05
CA MET A 255 -8.41 -12.80 7.31
C MET A 255 -9.05 -11.42 7.30
N TYR A 256 -8.56 -10.48 6.48
CA TYR A 256 -9.26 -9.21 6.35
C TYR A 256 -10.67 -9.42 5.78
N VAL A 257 -10.80 -10.26 4.78
CA VAL A 257 -12.12 -10.64 4.24
C VAL A 257 -12.99 -11.28 5.34
N HIS A 258 -12.41 -12.15 6.16
CA HIS A 258 -13.10 -12.75 7.30
C HIS A 258 -13.41 -11.73 8.41
N ALA A 259 -12.50 -10.82 8.75
CA ALA A 259 -12.70 -9.82 9.80
C ALA A 259 -13.81 -8.82 9.42
N GLU A 260 -13.88 -8.36 8.18
CA GLU A 260 -15.00 -7.53 7.70
C GLU A 260 -16.33 -8.26 7.76
N PHE A 261 -16.36 -9.55 7.41
CA PHE A 261 -17.56 -10.38 7.57
C PHE A 261 -17.95 -10.57 9.05
N TYR A 262 -16.97 -10.68 9.97
CA TYR A 262 -17.22 -10.83 11.41
C TYR A 262 -17.67 -9.54 12.08
N ILE A 263 -17.02 -8.40 11.78
CA ILE A 263 -17.38 -7.10 12.35
C ILE A 263 -18.81 -6.71 11.95
N CYS A 264 -19.24 -7.00 10.72
CA CYS A 264 -20.63 -6.84 10.31
C CYS A 264 -21.63 -7.73 11.07
N GLY A 265 -21.18 -8.84 11.66
CA GLY A 265 -22.00 -9.75 12.46
C GLY A 265 -22.03 -9.44 13.96
N ILE A 266 -21.03 -8.74 14.48
CA ILE A 266 -20.87 -8.50 15.94
C ILE A 266 -21.54 -7.19 16.40
N PHE A 267 -21.71 -6.20 15.53
CA PHE A 267 -22.45 -4.98 15.83
C PHE A 267 -23.97 -5.16 15.54
N LYS A 268 -24.57 -6.16 16.16
CA LYS A 268 -26.01 -6.27 16.33
C LYS A 268 -26.38 -5.91 17.76
#